data_5d634edd4f11c9c4a8b18eaad1e2b33e
#
_entry.id   5d634edd4f11c9c4a8b18eaad1e2b33e
#
_cell.length_a   1.000
_cell.length_b   1.000
_cell.length_c   1.000
_cell.angle_alpha   90.00
_cell.angle_beta   90.00
_cell.angle_gamma   90.00
#
_symmetry.space_group_name_H-M   'P 1'
#
loop_
_entity.id
_entity.type
_entity.pdbx_description
1 polymer ?
#
loop_
_entity_poly.entity_id
_entity_poly.type
_entity_poly.pdbx_seq_one_letter_code
_entity_poly.pdbx_strand_id
1 'polypeptide(L)'
;MENNFNIEIEYKKVPRFESGSDESIQYLEEQGYVVIKNALSTAEASKTLELLWDYLEGLGTGIDRKDVSTWGDDRWPTCAHGGIMPSYGIGHSEAQWFLRGIPKVKKAFAK
;
A
#
# COMPACT_ATOMS: atom_id res chain seq x y z
N MET A 1 30.01 25.53 -3.36
CA MET A 1 28.77 26.26 -3.69
C MET A 1 27.60 25.51 -3.11
N GLU A 2 27.11 25.95 -1.97
CA GLU A 2 25.95 25.31 -1.34
C GLU A 2 24.69 25.81 -2.04
N ASN A 3 23.99 24.90 -2.71
CA ASN A 3 22.67 25.17 -3.25
C ASN A 3 21.65 25.00 -2.13
N ASN A 4 21.34 26.10 -1.46
CA ASN A 4 20.26 26.12 -0.46
C ASN A 4 18.91 26.17 -1.18
N PHE A 5 18.39 25.00 -1.58
CA PHE A 5 17.01 24.88 -2.00
C PHE A 5 16.15 24.61 -0.76
N ASN A 6 15.61 25.66 -0.19
CA ASN A 6 14.56 25.53 0.82
C ASN A 6 13.23 25.35 0.07
N ILE A 7 12.87 24.10 -0.21
CA ILE A 7 11.53 23.78 -0.69
C ILE A 7 10.65 23.54 0.52
N GLU A 8 9.80 24.51 0.84
CA GLU A 8 8.74 24.30 1.83
C GLU A 8 7.61 23.51 1.16
N ILE A 9 7.44 22.26 1.60
CA ILE A 9 6.31 21.43 1.15
C ILE A 9 5.17 21.67 2.12
N GLU A 10 4.14 22.39 1.67
CA GLU A 10 2.89 22.49 2.41
C GLU A 10 2.06 21.22 2.23
N TYR A 11 1.92 20.46 3.31
CA TYR A 11 1.01 19.31 3.33
C TYR A 11 -0.40 19.78 3.67
N LYS A 12 -1.26 19.86 2.66
CA LYS A 12 -2.68 20.13 2.89
C LYS A 12 -3.34 18.89 3.48
N LYS A 13 -4.14 19.10 4.52
CA LYS A 13 -4.94 18.04 5.11
C LYS A 13 -6.05 17.66 4.10
N VAL A 14 -5.94 16.47 3.53
CA VAL A 14 -6.90 15.94 2.56
C VAL A 14 -8.10 15.37 3.29
N PRO A 15 -9.34 15.68 2.86
CA PRO A 15 -10.53 15.07 3.46
C PRO A 15 -10.58 13.58 3.20
N ARG A 16 -11.14 12.84 4.17
CA ARG A 16 -11.31 11.38 4.09
C ARG A 16 -12.80 11.06 4.18
N PHE A 17 -13.23 10.09 3.39
CA PHE A 17 -14.64 9.76 3.23
C PHE A 17 -14.94 8.31 3.57
N GLU A 18 -16.20 8.02 3.91
CA GLU A 18 -16.67 6.66 4.04
C GLU A 18 -16.66 5.94 2.68
N SER A 19 -16.33 4.65 2.70
CA SER A 19 -16.28 3.82 1.51
C SER A 19 -17.66 3.77 0.83
N GLY A 20 -17.69 4.11 -0.46
CA GLY A 20 -18.92 4.07 -1.26
C GLY A 20 -19.94 5.16 -0.97
N SER A 21 -19.59 6.19 -0.19
CA SER A 21 -20.48 7.32 0.05
C SER A 21 -20.62 8.20 -1.18
N ASP A 22 -21.77 8.88 -1.30
CA ASP A 22 -22.00 9.82 -2.41
C ASP A 22 -20.99 10.95 -2.41
N GLU A 23 -20.59 11.44 -1.23
CA GLU A 23 -19.57 12.48 -1.10
C GLU A 23 -18.21 12.01 -1.62
N SER A 24 -17.84 10.74 -1.40
CA SER A 24 -16.58 10.19 -1.90
C SER A 24 -16.57 10.13 -3.43
N ILE A 25 -17.68 9.73 -4.02
CA ILE A 25 -17.84 9.65 -5.48
C ILE A 25 -17.78 11.04 -6.10
N GLN A 26 -18.49 11.99 -5.53
CA GLN A 26 -18.47 13.38 -5.99
C GLN A 26 -17.06 13.98 -5.91
N TYR A 27 -16.37 13.77 -4.80
CA TYR A 27 -15.01 14.26 -4.63
C TYR A 27 -14.05 13.65 -5.67
N LEU A 28 -14.20 12.33 -5.93
CA LEU A 28 -13.41 11.65 -6.97
C LEU A 28 -13.66 12.25 -8.35
N GLU A 29 -14.91 12.52 -8.70
CA GLU A 29 -15.27 13.12 -9.99
C GLU A 29 -14.70 14.53 -10.15
N GLU A 30 -14.73 15.33 -9.09
CA GLU A 30 -14.26 16.71 -9.11
C GLU A 30 -12.72 16.83 -9.05
N GLN A 31 -12.06 15.98 -8.25
CA GLN A 31 -10.64 16.11 -7.95
C GLN A 31 -9.75 15.08 -8.64
N GLY A 32 -10.33 14.00 -9.18
CA GLY A 32 -9.59 12.93 -9.84
C GLY A 32 -8.98 11.90 -8.89
N TYR A 33 -9.14 12.06 -7.59
CA TYR A 33 -8.71 11.11 -6.55
C TYR A 33 -9.62 11.22 -5.34
N VAL A 34 -9.59 10.22 -4.47
CA VAL A 34 -10.32 10.25 -3.19
C VAL A 34 -9.59 9.37 -2.17
N VAL A 35 -9.61 9.78 -0.92
CA VAL A 35 -9.06 9.00 0.19
C VAL A 35 -10.21 8.44 1.03
N ILE A 36 -10.23 7.12 1.17
CA ILE A 36 -11.25 6.40 1.95
C ILE A 36 -10.71 6.17 3.34
N LYS A 37 -11.50 6.58 4.35
CA LYS A 37 -11.13 6.38 5.76
C LYS A 37 -11.47 4.97 6.22
N ASN A 38 -10.64 4.43 7.09
CA ASN A 38 -10.89 3.15 7.77
C ASN A 38 -11.28 2.01 6.81
N ALA A 39 -10.63 1.95 5.64
CA ALA A 39 -10.87 0.87 4.69
C ALA A 39 -10.51 -0.49 5.27
N LEU A 40 -9.53 -0.53 6.16
CA LEU A 40 -9.14 -1.70 6.94
C LEU A 40 -9.27 -1.39 8.43
N SER A 41 -9.69 -2.38 9.23
CA SER A 41 -9.53 -2.34 10.67
C SER A 41 -8.04 -2.50 11.02
N THR A 42 -7.67 -2.18 12.27
CA THR A 42 -6.30 -2.41 12.77
C THR A 42 -5.91 -3.88 12.65
N ALA A 43 -6.82 -4.78 12.98
CA ALA A 43 -6.59 -6.23 12.87
C ALA A 43 -6.39 -6.66 11.41
N GLU A 44 -7.18 -6.14 10.48
CA GLU A 44 -7.04 -6.41 9.06
C GLU A 44 -5.73 -5.88 8.49
N ALA A 45 -5.31 -4.68 8.91
CA ALA A 45 -4.03 -4.11 8.50
C ALA A 45 -2.85 -4.95 9.02
N SER A 46 -2.90 -5.39 10.27
CA SER A 46 -1.88 -6.28 10.84
C SER A 46 -1.82 -7.62 10.12
N LYS A 47 -2.98 -8.20 9.82
CA LYS A 47 -3.06 -9.47 9.08
C LYS A 47 -2.46 -9.34 7.69
N THR A 48 -2.77 -8.25 6.99
CA THR A 48 -2.21 -7.97 5.66
C THR A 48 -0.70 -7.87 5.70
N LEU A 49 -0.16 -7.17 6.70
CA LEU A 49 1.29 -7.01 6.84
C LEU A 49 1.97 -8.35 7.12
N GLU A 50 1.39 -9.19 7.97
CA GLU A 50 1.92 -10.54 8.22
C GLU A 50 1.93 -11.40 6.96
N LEU A 51 0.82 -11.38 6.20
CA LEU A 51 0.73 -12.14 4.94
C LEU A 51 1.76 -11.66 3.91
N LEU A 52 2.02 -10.36 3.87
CA LEU A 52 3.04 -9.79 2.98
C LEU A 52 4.44 -10.26 3.38
N TRP A 53 4.77 -10.24 4.67
CA TRP A 53 6.05 -10.76 5.15
C TRP A 53 6.19 -12.26 4.90
N ASP A 54 5.13 -13.04 5.12
CA ASP A 54 5.13 -14.47 4.81
C ASP A 54 5.44 -14.72 3.33
N TYR A 55 4.88 -13.91 2.45
CA TYR A 55 5.16 -13.97 1.02
C TYR A 55 6.64 -13.67 0.72
N LEU A 56 7.17 -12.58 1.26
CA LEU A 56 8.56 -12.18 1.03
C LEU A 56 9.55 -13.21 1.57
N GLU A 57 9.31 -13.72 2.77
CA GLU A 57 10.16 -14.75 3.37
C GLU A 57 10.05 -16.08 2.62
N GLY A 58 8.87 -16.37 2.06
CA GLY A 58 8.62 -17.57 1.27
C GLY A 58 9.30 -17.61 -0.08
N LEU A 59 9.84 -16.48 -0.56
CA LEU A 59 10.60 -16.42 -1.82
C LEU A 59 11.96 -17.14 -1.74
N GLY A 60 12.46 -17.42 -0.54
CA GLY A 60 13.71 -18.14 -0.35
C GLY A 60 14.96 -17.31 -0.59
N THR A 61 14.86 -15.99 -0.60
CA THR A 61 16.01 -15.10 -0.81
C THR A 61 16.79 -14.81 0.47
N GLY A 62 16.29 -15.24 1.63
CA GLY A 62 16.91 -15.01 2.93
C GLY A 62 16.44 -13.75 3.65
N ILE A 63 15.39 -13.10 3.17
CA ILE A 63 14.78 -11.98 3.90
C ILE A 63 14.13 -12.49 5.18
N ASP A 64 14.41 -11.81 6.29
CA ASP A 64 13.81 -12.06 7.59
C ASP A 64 13.22 -10.75 8.13
N ARG A 65 11.93 -10.76 8.45
CA ARG A 65 11.23 -9.57 9.00
C ARG A 65 11.82 -9.06 10.31
N LYS A 66 12.51 -9.91 11.05
CA LYS A 66 13.11 -9.58 12.34
C LYS A 66 14.56 -9.10 12.23
N ASP A 67 15.17 -9.21 11.07
CA ASP A 67 16.58 -8.87 10.87
C ASP A 67 16.73 -7.90 9.70
N VAL A 68 16.84 -6.62 10.04
CA VAL A 68 16.95 -5.52 9.07
C VAL A 68 18.17 -5.69 8.16
N SER A 69 19.23 -6.35 8.63
CA SER A 69 20.43 -6.58 7.81
C SER A 69 20.15 -7.45 6.59
N THR A 70 19.05 -8.19 6.59
CA THR A 70 18.62 -9.04 5.45
C THR A 70 17.80 -8.29 4.40
N TRP A 71 17.50 -7.01 4.61
CA TRP A 71 16.62 -6.22 3.72
C TRP A 71 17.38 -5.52 2.59
N GLY A 72 18.57 -5.96 2.25
CA GLY A 72 19.37 -5.40 1.17
C GLY A 72 18.88 -5.81 -0.22
N ASP A 73 19.34 -5.08 -1.23
CA ASP A 73 18.94 -5.29 -2.63
C ASP A 73 19.28 -6.69 -3.16
N ASP A 74 20.27 -7.35 -2.57
CA ASP A 74 20.68 -8.71 -2.94
C ASP A 74 19.65 -9.78 -2.53
N ARG A 75 18.77 -9.47 -1.58
CA ARG A 75 17.75 -10.39 -1.06
C ARG A 75 16.32 -9.92 -1.36
N TRP A 76 16.16 -8.63 -1.55
CA TRP A 76 14.86 -8.06 -1.90
C TRP A 76 14.49 -8.44 -3.35
N PRO A 77 13.21 -8.74 -3.64
CA PRO A 77 12.79 -9.02 -5.02
C PRO A 77 13.12 -7.85 -5.95
N THR A 78 13.46 -8.16 -7.19
CA THR A 78 13.73 -7.12 -8.20
C THR A 78 12.57 -6.15 -8.29
N CYS A 79 12.89 -4.88 -8.09
CA CYS A 79 11.91 -3.81 -8.13
C CYS A 79 12.10 -2.94 -9.36
N ALA A 80 10.99 -2.46 -9.89
CA ALA A 80 10.98 -1.44 -10.94
C ALA A 80 10.56 -0.10 -10.34
N HIS A 81 10.99 0.98 -10.95
CA HIS A 81 10.52 2.34 -10.61
C HIS A 81 10.54 2.66 -9.10
N GLY A 82 11.65 2.36 -8.44
CA GLY A 82 11.87 2.77 -7.05
C GLY A 82 11.07 2.00 -6.01
N GLY A 83 10.78 0.74 -6.25
CA GLY A 83 10.18 -0.12 -5.24
C GLY A 83 8.93 -0.88 -5.66
N ILE A 84 8.51 -0.72 -6.89
CA ILE A 84 7.37 -1.47 -7.42
C ILE A 84 7.85 -2.89 -7.76
N MET A 85 7.18 -3.89 -7.22
CA MET A 85 7.45 -5.30 -7.50
C MET A 85 6.47 -5.84 -8.54
N PRO A 86 6.84 -5.86 -9.84
CA PRO A 86 5.92 -6.31 -10.90
C PRO A 86 5.91 -7.82 -11.12
N SER A 87 6.80 -8.54 -10.44
CA SER A 87 7.09 -9.95 -10.71
C SER A 87 6.84 -10.83 -9.49
N TYR A 88 7.23 -12.10 -9.59
CA TYR A 88 7.18 -13.10 -8.51
C TYR A 88 5.76 -13.44 -8.03
N GLY A 89 4.74 -13.16 -8.84
CA GLY A 89 3.36 -13.52 -8.50
C GLY A 89 2.75 -12.71 -7.36
N ILE A 90 3.32 -11.57 -6.99
CA ILE A 90 2.83 -10.77 -5.86
C ILE A 90 1.37 -10.36 -6.03
N GLY A 91 0.91 -10.11 -7.27
CA GLY A 91 -0.48 -9.78 -7.56
C GLY A 91 -1.48 -10.89 -7.21
N HIS A 92 -1.01 -12.12 -7.07
CA HIS A 92 -1.80 -13.30 -6.67
C HIS A 92 -1.40 -13.83 -5.29
N SER A 93 -0.62 -13.07 -4.51
CA SER A 93 -0.26 -13.43 -3.14
C SER A 93 -1.49 -13.45 -2.23
N GLU A 94 -1.40 -14.19 -1.14
CA GLU A 94 -2.48 -14.21 -0.13
C GLU A 94 -2.76 -12.82 0.42
N ALA A 95 -1.73 -11.99 0.59
CA ALA A 95 -1.89 -10.59 1.03
C ALA A 95 -2.79 -9.80 0.09
N GLN A 96 -2.57 -9.90 -1.22
CA GLN A 96 -3.37 -9.19 -2.22
C GLN A 96 -4.80 -9.72 -2.26
N TRP A 97 -5.00 -11.03 -2.22
CA TRP A 97 -6.34 -11.61 -2.22
C TRP A 97 -7.10 -11.27 -0.93
N PHE A 98 -6.40 -11.24 0.21
CA PHE A 98 -7.00 -10.82 1.47
C PHE A 98 -7.49 -9.36 1.39
N LEU A 99 -6.65 -8.45 0.88
CA LEU A 99 -7.04 -7.04 0.70
C LEU A 99 -8.24 -6.87 -0.23
N ARG A 100 -8.23 -7.56 -1.37
CA ARG A 100 -9.33 -7.50 -2.34
C ARG A 100 -10.63 -8.04 -1.77
N GLY A 101 -10.57 -8.95 -0.81
CA GLY A 101 -11.73 -9.54 -0.16
C GLY A 101 -12.36 -8.69 0.94
N ILE A 102 -11.70 -7.64 1.40
CA ILE A 102 -12.21 -6.77 2.47
C ILE A 102 -13.43 -6.00 1.97
N PRO A 103 -14.59 -6.07 2.68
CA PRO A 103 -15.84 -5.47 2.19
C PRO A 103 -15.73 -3.98 1.86
N LYS A 104 -15.06 -3.19 2.70
CA LYS A 104 -14.90 -1.75 2.45
C LYS A 104 -14.01 -1.44 1.25
N VAL A 105 -13.02 -2.29 0.98
CA VAL A 105 -12.19 -2.18 -0.22
C VAL A 105 -13.01 -2.47 -1.46
N LYS A 106 -13.77 -3.57 -1.47
CA LYS A 106 -14.68 -3.88 -2.56
C LYS A 106 -15.69 -2.77 -2.81
N LYS A 107 -16.27 -2.22 -1.75
CA LYS A 107 -17.26 -1.15 -1.82
C LYS A 107 -16.68 0.12 -2.44
N ALA A 108 -15.42 0.44 -2.19
CA ALA A 108 -14.76 1.60 -2.77
C ALA A 108 -14.67 1.53 -4.30
N PHE A 109 -14.55 0.32 -4.86
CA PHE A 109 -14.46 0.09 -6.31
C PHE A 109 -15.81 -0.22 -6.95
N ALA A 110 -16.84 -0.52 -6.17
CA ALA A 110 -18.19 -0.76 -6.68
C ALA A 110 -18.91 0.58 -6.86
N LYS A 111 -19.43 0.81 -8.05
CA LYS A 111 -20.28 1.97 -8.34
C LYS A 111 -21.76 1.59 -8.30
#